data_c5a35708b2ac2b08ad9730c6cb765dd1
#
_entry.id   c5a35708b2ac2b08ad9730c6cb765dd1
#
_cell.length_a   1.000
_cell.length_b   1.000
_cell.length_c   1.000
_cell.angle_alpha   90.00
_cell.angle_beta   90.00
_cell.angle_gamma   90.00
#
_symmetry.space_group_name_H-M   'P 1'
#
loop_
_entity.id
_entity.type
_entity.pdbx_description
1 polymer ?
#
loop_
_entity_poly.entity_id
_entity_poly.type
_entity_poly.pdbx_seq_one_letter_code
_entity_poly.pdbx_strand_id
1 'polypeptide(L)'
;MSKKLNETQLIAAHLLGAGHKPKDIAKKLDIREETISRWKSNNAFYDVMRMANFEIYANVLYRQKSLIALAQDTLEEALKSTDIDAYKKCLLALKFFQIVKDKELKKGEGYL
;
A
#
# COMPACT_ATOMS: atom_id res chain seq x y z
N MET A 1 12.32 -24.39 -18.07
CA MET A 1 12.02 -24.52 -16.65
C MET A 1 12.74 -23.44 -15.86
N SER A 2 12.00 -22.65 -15.13
CA SER A 2 12.60 -21.70 -14.19
C SER A 2 13.27 -22.48 -13.06
N LYS A 3 14.50 -22.16 -12.75
CA LYS A 3 15.20 -22.74 -11.60
C LYS A 3 14.49 -22.34 -10.32
N LYS A 4 14.30 -23.28 -9.44
CA LYS A 4 13.72 -23.03 -8.12
C LYS A 4 14.65 -22.06 -7.36
N LEU A 5 14.05 -21.03 -6.76
CA LEU A 5 14.81 -20.04 -6.00
C LEU A 5 15.30 -20.65 -4.69
N ASN A 6 16.50 -20.26 -4.26
CA ASN A 6 17.00 -20.60 -2.94
C ASN A 6 16.38 -19.64 -1.91
N GLU A 7 16.58 -19.94 -0.64
CA GLU A 7 16.02 -19.17 0.48
C GLU A 7 16.42 -17.69 0.43
N THR A 8 17.69 -17.40 0.18
CA THR A 8 18.19 -16.03 0.12
C THR A 8 17.51 -15.25 -1.02
N GLN A 9 17.34 -15.88 -2.18
CA GLN A 9 16.63 -15.27 -3.31
C GLN A 9 15.17 -15.00 -2.99
N LEU A 10 14.51 -15.93 -2.30
CA LEU A 10 13.11 -15.74 -1.89
C LEU A 10 12.98 -14.55 -0.93
N ILE A 11 13.85 -14.46 0.06
CA ILE A 11 13.84 -13.35 1.01
C ILE A 11 14.07 -12.03 0.28
N ALA A 12 15.05 -11.98 -0.60
CA ALA A 12 15.35 -10.77 -1.37
C ALA A 12 14.17 -10.35 -2.25
N ALA A 13 13.51 -11.30 -2.90
CA ALA A 13 12.34 -11.03 -3.74
C ALA A 13 11.18 -10.46 -2.94
N HIS A 14 10.90 -11.03 -1.76
CA HIS A 14 9.87 -10.52 -0.87
C HIS A 14 10.19 -9.12 -0.37
N LEU A 15 11.43 -8.87 0.03
CA LEU A 15 11.83 -7.54 0.52
C LEU A 15 11.74 -6.49 -0.59
N LEU A 16 12.14 -6.82 -1.80
CA LEU A 16 11.99 -5.92 -2.96
C LEU A 16 10.53 -5.61 -3.24
N GLY A 17 9.69 -6.64 -3.24
CA GLY A 17 8.25 -6.48 -3.43
C GLY A 17 7.61 -5.62 -2.35
N ALA A 18 8.13 -5.69 -1.13
CA ALA A 18 7.67 -4.89 0.00
C ALA A 18 8.13 -3.42 -0.07
N GLY A 19 8.99 -3.07 -1.04
CA GLY A 19 9.44 -1.71 -1.24
C GLY A 19 10.78 -1.38 -0.60
N HIS A 20 11.49 -2.37 -0.08
CA HIS A 20 12.84 -2.16 0.44
C HIS A 20 13.82 -1.85 -0.70
N LYS A 21 14.76 -0.97 -0.44
CA LYS A 21 15.76 -0.60 -1.43
C LYS A 21 16.79 -1.70 -1.64
N PRO A 22 17.23 -1.94 -2.88
CA PRO A 22 18.27 -2.96 -3.15
C PRO A 22 19.51 -2.80 -2.28
N LYS A 23 19.93 -1.59 -2.03
CA LYS A 23 21.09 -1.28 -1.18
C LYS A 23 20.93 -1.83 0.24
N ASP A 24 19.75 -1.63 0.82
CA ASP A 24 19.44 -2.07 2.18
C ASP A 24 19.32 -3.59 2.25
N ILE A 25 18.75 -4.21 1.22
CA ILE A 25 18.63 -5.67 1.10
C ILE A 25 19.99 -6.30 0.98
N ALA A 26 20.85 -5.76 0.13
CA ALA A 26 22.22 -6.22 -0.06
C ALA A 26 23.00 -6.22 1.24
N LYS A 27 22.88 -5.15 2.00
CA LYS A 27 23.51 -5.00 3.31
C LYS A 27 22.97 -6.02 4.32
N LYS A 28 21.67 -6.19 4.35
CA LYS A 28 20.99 -7.09 5.30
C LYS A 28 21.33 -8.56 5.03
N LEU A 29 21.42 -8.94 3.77
CA LEU A 29 21.68 -10.33 3.37
C LEU A 29 23.16 -10.62 3.10
N ASP A 30 24.02 -9.63 3.27
CA ASP A 30 25.47 -9.73 3.02
C ASP A 30 25.76 -10.21 1.61
N ILE A 31 25.15 -9.56 0.63
CA ILE A 31 25.33 -9.80 -0.79
C ILE A 31 25.58 -8.48 -1.52
N ARG A 32 25.99 -8.54 -2.78
CA ARG A 32 26.21 -7.35 -3.60
C ARG A 32 24.91 -6.90 -4.26
N GLU A 33 24.76 -5.59 -4.47
CA GLU A 33 23.62 -5.05 -5.21
C GLU A 33 23.53 -5.63 -6.63
N GLU A 34 24.68 -5.84 -7.27
CA GLU A 34 24.75 -6.42 -8.60
C GLU A 34 24.15 -7.83 -8.65
N THR A 35 24.30 -8.59 -7.57
CA THR A 35 23.68 -9.91 -7.43
C THR A 35 22.17 -9.80 -7.47
N ILE A 36 21.60 -8.83 -6.75
CA ILE A 36 20.16 -8.57 -6.75
C ILE A 36 19.70 -8.16 -8.15
N SER A 37 20.46 -7.30 -8.83
CA SER A 37 20.14 -6.87 -10.20
C SER A 37 20.10 -8.04 -11.17
N ARG A 38 21.02 -8.98 -11.02
CA ARG A 38 21.03 -10.21 -11.84
C ARG A 38 19.83 -11.10 -11.55
N TRP A 39 19.44 -11.22 -10.28
CA TRP A 39 18.28 -12.02 -9.90
C TRP A 39 16.99 -11.47 -10.48
N LYS A 40 16.88 -10.15 -10.64
CA LYS A 40 15.69 -9.52 -11.26
C LYS A 40 15.43 -9.99 -12.68
N SER A 41 16.45 -10.44 -13.40
CA SER A 41 16.25 -10.98 -14.76
C SER A 41 15.74 -12.42 -14.75
N ASN A 42 15.72 -13.08 -13.60
CA ASN A 42 15.14 -14.41 -13.44
C ASN A 42 13.62 -14.28 -13.31
N ASN A 43 12.87 -14.97 -14.18
CA ASN A 43 11.41 -14.90 -14.17
C ASN A 43 10.81 -15.34 -12.84
N ALA A 44 11.35 -16.43 -12.25
CA ALA A 44 10.85 -16.91 -10.96
C ALA A 44 11.03 -15.88 -9.85
N PHE A 45 12.18 -15.19 -9.82
CA PHE A 45 12.44 -14.13 -8.87
C PHE A 45 11.48 -12.95 -9.07
N TYR A 46 11.31 -12.55 -10.31
CA TYR A 46 10.42 -11.45 -10.67
C TYR A 46 8.97 -11.75 -10.27
N ASP A 47 8.51 -12.98 -10.49
CA ASP A 47 7.16 -13.40 -10.12
C ASP A 47 6.91 -13.32 -8.62
N VAL A 48 7.86 -13.78 -7.81
CA VAL A 48 7.77 -13.69 -6.33
C VAL A 48 7.75 -12.22 -5.89
N MET A 49 8.62 -11.41 -6.46
CA MET A 49 8.67 -9.97 -6.16
C MET A 49 7.32 -9.29 -6.49
N ARG A 50 6.75 -9.60 -7.63
CA ARG A 50 5.48 -9.04 -8.08
C ARG A 50 4.33 -9.48 -7.19
N MET A 51 4.28 -10.74 -6.79
CA MET A 51 3.25 -11.26 -5.88
C MET A 51 3.33 -10.61 -4.51
N ALA A 52 4.54 -10.44 -3.96
CA ALA A 52 4.74 -9.76 -2.69
C ALA A 52 4.27 -8.31 -2.76
N ASN A 53 4.58 -7.62 -3.85
CA ASN A 53 4.12 -6.25 -4.09
C ASN A 53 2.59 -6.18 -4.15
N PHE A 54 1.97 -7.11 -4.85
CA PHE A 54 0.52 -7.19 -4.98
C PHE A 54 -0.15 -7.42 -3.62
N GLU A 55 0.37 -8.34 -2.81
CA GLU A 55 -0.17 -8.62 -1.48
C GLU A 55 -0.15 -7.40 -0.57
N ILE A 56 0.95 -6.68 -0.56
CA ILE A 56 1.08 -5.46 0.24
C ILE A 56 0.11 -4.39 -0.24
N TYR A 57 0.00 -4.21 -1.55
CA TYR A 57 -0.93 -3.25 -2.14
C TYR A 57 -2.38 -3.60 -1.80
N ALA A 58 -2.74 -4.88 -1.92
CA ALA A 58 -4.08 -5.35 -1.56
C ALA A 58 -4.39 -5.11 -0.07
N ASN A 59 -3.42 -5.35 0.81
CA ASN A 59 -3.58 -5.10 2.25
C ASN A 59 -3.76 -3.60 2.55
N VAL A 60 -3.02 -2.74 1.87
CA VAL A 60 -3.16 -1.29 2.02
C VAL A 60 -4.55 -0.84 1.58
N LEU A 61 -5.02 -1.33 0.43
CA LEU A 61 -6.36 -1.03 -0.07
C LEU A 61 -7.45 -1.50 0.90
N TYR A 62 -7.30 -2.72 1.43
CA TYR A 62 -8.25 -3.26 2.40
C TYR A 62 -8.32 -2.40 3.65
N ARG A 63 -7.17 -2.00 4.19
CA ARG A 63 -7.11 -1.13 5.38
C ARG A 63 -7.73 0.23 5.11
N GLN A 64 -7.48 0.81 3.94
CA GLN A 64 -8.08 2.09 3.56
C GLN A 64 -9.60 1.99 3.48
N LYS A 65 -10.13 0.94 2.86
CA LYS A 65 -11.58 0.71 2.80
C LYS A 65 -12.18 0.57 4.19
N SER A 66 -11.54 -0.17 5.07
CA SER A 66 -12.00 -0.36 6.45
C SER A 66 -12.01 0.95 7.23
N LEU A 67 -10.98 1.77 7.09
CA LEU A 67 -10.91 3.08 7.74
C LEU A 67 -11.96 4.05 7.21
N ILE A 68 -12.21 4.03 5.90
CA ILE A 68 -13.25 4.86 5.28
C ILE A 68 -14.62 4.46 5.81
N ALA A 69 -14.91 3.16 5.87
CA ALA A 69 -16.18 2.65 6.39
C ALA A 69 -16.38 3.08 7.86
N LEU A 70 -15.33 2.95 8.68
CA LEU A 70 -15.39 3.37 10.08
C LEU A 70 -15.59 4.88 10.21
N ALA A 71 -14.92 5.68 9.40
CA ALA A 71 -15.09 7.12 9.39
C ALA A 71 -16.51 7.52 8.97
N GLN A 72 -17.08 6.83 7.98
CA GLN A 72 -18.46 7.05 7.55
C GLN A 72 -19.44 6.75 8.67
N ASP A 73 -19.27 5.62 9.37
CA ASP A 73 -20.14 5.26 10.50
C ASP A 73 -20.06 6.29 11.62
N THR A 74 -18.86 6.73 11.96
CA THR A 74 -18.64 7.77 12.99
C THR A 74 -19.31 9.08 12.58
N LEU A 75 -19.15 9.48 11.33
CA LEU A 75 -19.76 10.69 10.80
C LEU A 75 -21.28 10.59 10.82
N GLU A 76 -21.83 9.45 10.43
CA GLU A 76 -23.28 9.21 10.44
C GLU A 76 -23.84 9.34 11.86
N GLU A 77 -23.19 8.73 12.84
CA GLU A 77 -23.58 8.85 14.24
C GLU A 77 -23.52 10.31 14.72
N ALA A 78 -22.46 11.03 14.37
CA ALA A 78 -22.33 12.44 14.73
C ALA A 78 -23.45 13.29 14.11
N LEU A 79 -23.79 13.03 12.86
CA LEU A 79 -24.85 13.76 12.15
C LEU A 79 -26.24 13.48 12.74
N LYS A 80 -26.46 12.29 13.29
CA LYS A 80 -27.71 11.91 13.96
C LYS A 80 -27.79 12.36 15.42
N SER A 81 -26.64 12.73 16.01
CA SER A 81 -26.57 13.13 17.42
C SER A 81 -27.30 14.44 17.65
N THR A 82 -28.03 14.52 18.77
CA THR A 82 -28.70 15.76 19.22
C THR A 82 -27.73 16.66 19.99
N ASP A 83 -26.57 16.13 20.36
CA ASP A 83 -25.56 16.87 21.14
C ASP A 83 -24.70 17.80 20.28
N ILE A 84 -24.75 17.67 18.97
CA ILE A 84 -23.98 18.46 18.02
C ILE A 84 -24.93 19.38 17.26
N ASP A 85 -24.62 20.68 17.24
CA ASP A 85 -25.45 21.65 16.53
C ASP A 85 -25.33 21.48 14.98
N ALA A 86 -26.29 22.05 14.26
CA ALA A 86 -26.37 21.94 12.80
C ALA A 86 -25.14 22.49 12.09
N TYR A 87 -24.54 23.55 12.63
CA TYR A 87 -23.34 24.16 12.05
C TYR A 87 -22.15 23.20 12.09
N LYS A 88 -21.92 22.59 13.26
CA LYS A 88 -20.83 21.60 13.41
C LYS A 88 -21.04 20.38 12.54
N LYS A 89 -22.29 19.93 12.41
CA LYS A 89 -22.64 18.81 11.50
C LYS A 89 -22.28 19.13 10.06
N CYS A 90 -22.61 20.33 9.60
CA CYS A 90 -22.28 20.78 8.26
C CYS A 90 -20.76 20.83 8.02
N LEU A 91 -20.00 21.34 9.02
CA LEU A 91 -18.55 21.38 8.92
C LEU A 91 -17.94 19.98 8.80
N LEU A 92 -18.43 19.03 9.60
CA LEU A 92 -17.96 17.64 9.54
C LEU A 92 -18.22 17.02 8.17
N ALA A 93 -19.41 17.22 7.64
CA ALA A 93 -19.79 16.71 6.32
C ALA A 93 -18.90 17.32 5.21
N LEU A 94 -18.67 18.63 5.25
CA LEU A 94 -17.83 19.31 4.28
C LEU A 94 -16.39 18.81 4.32
N LYS A 95 -15.83 18.63 5.52
CA LYS A 95 -14.48 18.10 5.68
C LYS A 95 -14.34 16.70 5.13
N PHE A 96 -15.32 15.84 5.37
CA PHE A 96 -15.35 14.48 4.84
C PHE A 96 -15.34 14.48 3.31
N PHE A 97 -16.22 15.27 2.70
CA PHE A 97 -16.28 15.39 1.23
C PHE A 97 -14.97 15.90 0.65
N GLN A 98 -14.31 16.85 1.30
CA GLN A 98 -13.05 17.37 0.85
C GLN A 98 -11.95 16.31 0.88
N ILE A 99 -11.88 15.51 1.93
CA ILE A 99 -10.89 14.42 2.04
C ILE A 99 -11.08 13.40 0.91
N VAL A 100 -12.32 13.00 0.64
CA VAL A 100 -12.64 12.04 -0.42
C VAL A 100 -12.28 12.63 -1.80
N LYS A 101 -12.63 13.87 -2.04
CA LYS A 101 -12.33 14.59 -3.29
C LYS A 101 -10.81 14.67 -3.54
N ASP A 102 -10.05 15.03 -2.53
CA ASP A 102 -8.59 15.14 -2.64
C ASP A 102 -7.96 13.79 -2.99
N LYS A 103 -8.43 12.71 -2.40
CA LYS A 103 -7.96 11.36 -2.70
C LYS A 103 -8.26 10.93 -4.13
N GLU A 104 -9.42 11.26 -4.63
CA GLU A 104 -9.81 10.95 -6.02
C GLU A 104 -8.96 11.74 -7.01
N LEU A 105 -8.68 13.01 -6.74
CA LEU A 105 -7.81 13.84 -7.56
C LEU A 105 -6.39 13.28 -7.62
N LYS A 106 -5.82 12.89 -6.49
CA LYS A 106 -4.49 12.26 -6.43
C LYS A 106 -4.45 10.94 -7.21
N LYS A 107 -5.52 10.17 -7.15
CA LYS A 107 -5.65 8.94 -7.92
C LYS A 107 -5.63 9.20 -9.42
N GLY A 108 -6.35 10.24 -9.86
CA GLY A 108 -6.36 10.66 -11.27
C GLY A 108 -5.00 11.12 -11.76
N GLU A 109 -4.29 11.88 -10.97
CA GLU A 109 -2.93 12.35 -11.28
C GLU A 109 -1.93 11.21 -11.37
N GLY A 110 -2.10 10.16 -10.59
CA GLY A 110 -1.21 9.01 -10.60
C GLY A 110 -1.26 8.16 -11.86
N TYR A 111 -2.27 8.36 -12.71
CA TYR A 111 -2.44 7.63 -13.96
C TYR A 111 -1.99 8.42 -15.19
N LEU A 112 -1.58 9.62 -14.99
CA LEU A 112 -1.02 10.47 -16.03
C LEU A 112 0.49 10.42 -15.97
#